data_b665dd5d65f901d8eff06b0b003defb7
#
_entry.id   b665dd5d65f901d8eff06b0b003defb7
#
_cell.length_a   1.000
_cell.length_b   1.000
_cell.length_c   1.000
_cell.angle_alpha   90.00
_cell.angle_beta   90.00
_cell.angle_gamma   90.00
#
_symmetry.space_group_name_H-M   'P 1'
#
loop_
_entity.id
_entity.type
_entity.pdbx_description
1 polymer ?
#
loop_
_entity_poly.entity_id
_entity_poly.type
_entity_poly.pdbx_seq_one_letter_code
_entity_poly.pdbx_strand_id
1 'polypeptide(L)'
;MKSLKLALMGLALLTAASAAQAQKEQFIPILSYRVGPYAAGGSGYFGGTIDYFNLVNANGGINGVKLTWEECETEYNASKGVECYERLKKKNGGATAVEPLSTGIAYGLLDRVAQDKIPMTTFGYGSANAADGRVFTWVYPIGTSYWSQAAAMIAYLGQKEGGLDKLKGKKIVHLYHDSAFGKEPIPVLDALAAKHGFELVKIPVAHPGNTQESQWLQIRQAKPDYVILWGWGVMNPTALKAAAKFGYPREKMLGVWWAGSEEDVIPAGDAAKGYTSAAFSAPGTSFPVMQDIAKKVYGAGKGNLEDKTRQGSIYHTRGVVYGIVIVEAIRKAQEKYGKGQVMTAEQVRWGLENLNLSDARIKELGAAGMFPPIKTTCADHEGSGMVKFQTWDGTGFKPVTPFMSGDRDLVRKMVDESAAKYAAEKKITPRDCSKEG
;
A
#
# COMPACT_ATOMS: atom_id res chain seq x y z
N MET A 1 -39.88 -72.68 4.71
CA MET A 1 -38.77 -72.19 3.84
C MET A 1 -39.24 -71.00 3.00
N LYS A 2 -39.65 -69.92 3.64
CA LYS A 2 -40.09 -68.67 2.97
C LYS A 2 -39.77 -67.44 3.84
N SER A 3 -38.54 -67.25 4.28
CA SER A 3 -38.20 -66.04 5.07
C SER A 3 -36.71 -65.68 5.05
N LEU A 4 -36.01 -65.98 3.96
CA LEU A 4 -34.55 -65.64 3.88
C LEU A 4 -34.15 -64.93 2.58
N LYS A 5 -35.08 -64.25 1.89
CA LYS A 5 -34.76 -63.53 0.66
C LYS A 5 -35.08 -62.00 0.71
N LEU A 6 -35.48 -61.46 1.87
CA LEU A 6 -35.79 -60.03 2.01
C LEU A 6 -34.72 -59.19 2.77
N ALA A 7 -33.64 -59.80 3.24
CA ALA A 7 -32.63 -59.11 4.06
C ALA A 7 -31.38 -58.63 3.28
N LEU A 8 -31.30 -58.85 1.98
CA LEU A 8 -30.09 -58.50 1.16
C LEU A 8 -30.28 -57.31 0.18
N MET A 9 -31.44 -56.66 0.19
CA MET A 9 -31.69 -55.49 -0.67
C MET A 9 -31.68 -54.14 0.06
N GLY A 10 -31.44 -54.14 1.37
CA GLY A 10 -31.47 -52.94 2.22
C GLY A 10 -30.09 -52.26 2.48
N LEU A 11 -28.96 -52.83 2.03
CA LEU A 11 -27.64 -52.33 2.44
C LEU A 11 -26.79 -51.71 1.30
N ALA A 12 -27.37 -51.47 0.13
CA ALA A 12 -26.66 -50.94 -1.03
C ALA A 12 -26.95 -49.47 -1.32
N LEU A 13 -27.58 -48.73 -0.39
CA LEU A 13 -28.08 -47.37 -0.65
C LEU A 13 -27.60 -46.27 0.32
N LEU A 14 -26.49 -46.48 1.03
CA LEU A 14 -26.00 -45.48 2.00
C LEU A 14 -24.47 -45.30 2.00
N THR A 15 -23.80 -45.48 0.85
CA THR A 15 -22.44 -44.94 0.67
C THR A 15 -22.42 -43.95 -0.48
N ALA A 16 -23.31 -42.97 -0.45
CA ALA A 16 -22.99 -41.66 -1.03
C ALA A 16 -21.94 -41.06 -0.09
N ALA A 17 -20.71 -41.54 -0.20
CA ALA A 17 -19.56 -40.83 0.35
C ALA A 17 -19.59 -39.42 -0.27
N SER A 18 -20.01 -38.44 0.50
CA SER A 18 -19.68 -37.06 0.23
C SER A 18 -18.16 -37.01 0.16
N ALA A 19 -17.61 -37.13 -1.04
CA ALA A 19 -16.26 -36.71 -1.29
C ALA A 19 -16.24 -35.24 -0.86
N ALA A 20 -15.82 -34.99 0.37
CA ALA A 20 -15.51 -33.65 0.83
C ALA A 20 -14.48 -33.16 -0.15
N GLN A 21 -14.92 -32.40 -1.15
CA GLN A 21 -14.06 -31.81 -2.16
C GLN A 21 -13.11 -30.93 -1.36
N ALA A 22 -11.84 -31.34 -1.28
CA ALA A 22 -10.84 -30.58 -0.53
C ALA A 22 -10.97 -29.12 -0.94
N GLN A 23 -11.25 -28.26 0.02
CA GLN A 23 -11.51 -26.85 -0.23
C GLN A 23 -10.27 -26.28 -0.91
N LYS A 24 -10.43 -25.69 -2.10
CA LYS A 24 -9.36 -25.02 -2.81
C LYS A 24 -8.97 -23.75 -2.05
N GLU A 25 -7.69 -23.59 -1.77
CA GLU A 25 -7.16 -22.49 -0.97
C GLU A 25 -6.06 -21.74 -1.71
N GLN A 26 -6.14 -20.40 -1.70
CA GLN A 26 -5.16 -19.49 -2.24
C GLN A 26 -4.38 -18.87 -1.09
N PHE A 27 -3.10 -19.19 -0.96
CA PHE A 27 -2.28 -18.76 0.16
C PHE A 27 -1.55 -17.44 -0.12
N ILE A 28 -1.68 -16.48 0.80
CA ILE A 28 -0.99 -15.17 0.77
C ILE A 28 -0.39 -14.93 2.16
N PRO A 29 0.95 -15.02 2.33
CA PRO A 29 1.59 -14.71 3.60
C PRO A 29 1.47 -13.23 3.94
N ILE A 30 1.32 -12.91 5.21
CA ILE A 30 1.23 -11.53 5.72
C ILE A 30 2.47 -11.24 6.57
N LEU A 31 3.36 -10.40 6.06
CA LEU A 31 4.55 -9.94 6.77
C LEU A 31 4.19 -8.69 7.59
N SER A 32 3.49 -8.91 8.72
CA SER A 32 2.91 -7.82 9.50
C SER A 32 3.90 -7.22 10.50
N TYR A 33 3.52 -6.08 11.07
CA TYR A 33 4.11 -5.52 12.28
C TYR A 33 2.99 -4.91 13.12
N ARG A 34 2.71 -5.57 14.25
CA ARG A 34 1.62 -5.25 15.17
C ARG A 34 2.13 -4.72 16.50
N VAL A 35 3.46 -4.70 16.67
CA VAL A 35 4.11 -4.22 17.90
C VAL A 35 5.13 -3.11 17.61
N GLY A 36 5.49 -2.34 18.64
CA GLY A 36 6.49 -1.29 18.56
C GLY A 36 5.97 0.03 17.98
N PRO A 37 6.88 0.96 17.63
CA PRO A 37 6.57 2.36 17.34
C PRO A 37 5.77 2.56 16.03
N TYR A 38 5.62 1.53 15.22
CA TYR A 38 4.92 1.55 13.94
C TYR A 38 3.60 0.74 13.95
N ALA A 39 3.28 0.14 15.11
CA ALA A 39 2.15 -0.79 15.27
C ALA A 39 0.79 -0.18 14.89
N ALA A 40 0.55 1.09 15.20
CA ALA A 40 -0.73 1.74 14.92
C ALA A 40 -1.06 1.72 13.42
N GLY A 41 -0.08 2.08 12.57
CA GLY A 41 -0.24 2.03 11.12
C GLY A 41 -0.29 0.60 10.57
N GLY A 42 0.58 -0.28 11.09
CA GLY A 42 0.61 -1.69 10.71
C GLY A 42 -0.70 -2.41 11.06
N SER A 43 -1.19 -2.27 12.29
CA SER A 43 -2.45 -2.87 12.74
C SER A 43 -3.64 -2.41 11.89
N GLY A 44 -3.71 -1.11 11.55
CA GLY A 44 -4.75 -0.59 10.66
C GLY A 44 -4.70 -1.23 9.28
N TYR A 45 -3.54 -1.19 8.62
CA TYR A 45 -3.37 -1.67 7.26
C TYR A 45 -3.56 -3.20 7.13
N PHE A 46 -2.84 -3.99 7.92
CA PHE A 46 -2.96 -5.46 7.87
C PHE A 46 -4.33 -5.92 8.37
N GLY A 47 -4.92 -5.22 9.35
CA GLY A 47 -6.29 -5.44 9.78
C GLY A 47 -7.28 -5.28 8.64
N GLY A 48 -7.19 -4.18 7.89
CA GLY A 48 -8.05 -3.93 6.74
C GLY A 48 -7.88 -4.95 5.62
N THR A 49 -6.65 -5.40 5.36
CA THR A 49 -6.35 -6.45 4.37
C THR A 49 -7.02 -7.77 4.75
N ILE A 50 -6.85 -8.20 6.01
CA ILE A 50 -7.44 -9.44 6.52
C ILE A 50 -8.95 -9.36 6.60
N ASP A 51 -9.50 -8.20 6.99
CA ASP A 51 -10.94 -7.98 6.99
C ASP A 51 -11.55 -8.13 5.59
N TYR A 52 -10.87 -7.63 4.55
CA TYR A 52 -11.31 -7.84 3.19
C TYR A 52 -11.20 -9.31 2.75
N PHE A 53 -10.13 -10.01 3.13
CA PHE A 53 -10.00 -11.46 2.86
C PHE A 53 -11.12 -12.26 3.56
N ASN A 54 -11.44 -11.91 4.81
CA ASN A 54 -12.57 -12.50 5.53
C ASN A 54 -13.91 -12.21 4.83
N LEU A 55 -14.10 -11.00 4.30
CA LEU A 55 -15.31 -10.64 3.52
C LEU A 55 -15.41 -11.49 2.24
N VAL A 56 -14.31 -11.61 1.49
CA VAL A 56 -14.26 -12.45 0.28
C VAL A 56 -14.61 -13.90 0.62
N ASN A 57 -14.04 -14.43 1.70
CA ASN A 57 -14.31 -15.80 2.16
C ASN A 57 -15.77 -15.98 2.63
N ALA A 58 -16.34 -14.98 3.32
CA ALA A 58 -17.75 -14.97 3.71
C ALA A 58 -18.70 -14.96 2.50
N ASN A 59 -18.27 -14.38 1.39
CA ASN A 59 -19.00 -14.35 0.12
C ASN A 59 -18.69 -15.57 -0.79
N GLY A 60 -18.06 -16.63 -0.28
CA GLY A 60 -17.77 -17.87 -1.00
C GLY A 60 -16.40 -17.94 -1.68
N GLY A 61 -15.48 -16.99 -1.39
CA GLY A 61 -14.13 -16.96 -1.96
C GLY A 61 -14.06 -16.38 -3.37
N ILE A 62 -12.90 -16.50 -3.99
CA ILE A 62 -12.68 -16.07 -5.38
C ILE A 62 -13.16 -17.18 -6.32
N ASN A 63 -14.39 -17.10 -6.82
CA ASN A 63 -15.01 -18.16 -7.62
C ASN A 63 -14.94 -19.55 -6.95
N GLY A 64 -15.18 -19.62 -5.64
CA GLY A 64 -15.13 -20.86 -4.85
C GLY A 64 -13.76 -21.21 -4.28
N VAL A 65 -12.70 -20.45 -4.57
CA VAL A 65 -11.37 -20.60 -3.96
C VAL A 65 -11.29 -19.69 -2.73
N LYS A 66 -11.02 -20.24 -1.55
CA LYS A 66 -10.84 -19.45 -0.32
C LYS A 66 -9.44 -18.85 -0.24
N LEU A 67 -9.36 -17.68 0.36
CA LEU A 67 -8.09 -17.08 0.75
C LEU A 67 -7.65 -17.63 2.10
N THR A 68 -6.38 -18.00 2.19
CA THR A 68 -5.73 -18.37 3.45
C THR A 68 -4.46 -17.54 3.63
N TRP A 69 -4.09 -17.31 4.88
CA TRP A 69 -2.90 -16.53 5.23
C TRP A 69 -2.28 -17.02 6.53
N GLU A 70 -1.05 -16.65 6.74
CA GLU A 70 -0.35 -16.75 8.02
C GLU A 70 0.38 -15.44 8.25
N GLU A 71 0.19 -14.82 9.42
CA GLU A 71 0.93 -13.63 9.80
C GLU A 71 2.28 -14.00 10.39
N CYS A 72 3.31 -13.21 10.05
CA CYS A 72 4.61 -13.26 10.65
C CYS A 72 5.02 -11.86 11.09
N GLU A 73 5.22 -11.68 12.41
CA GLU A 73 5.62 -10.40 13.00
C GLU A 73 7.05 -10.02 12.63
N THR A 74 7.21 -8.90 11.93
CA THR A 74 8.50 -8.39 11.47
C THR A 74 9.07 -7.30 12.38
N GLU A 75 8.29 -6.71 13.28
CA GLU A 75 8.63 -5.54 14.09
C GLU A 75 9.16 -4.37 13.24
N TYR A 76 8.75 -4.29 11.96
CA TYR A 76 9.28 -3.33 10.98
C TYR A 76 10.80 -3.45 10.75
N ASN A 77 11.39 -4.60 11.04
CA ASN A 77 12.81 -4.89 10.92
C ASN A 77 13.12 -5.63 9.62
N ALA A 78 14.09 -5.13 8.85
CA ALA A 78 14.42 -5.69 7.54
C ALA A 78 14.87 -7.16 7.60
N SER A 79 15.71 -7.55 8.58
CA SER A 79 16.20 -8.92 8.73
C SER A 79 15.08 -9.88 9.12
N LYS A 80 14.22 -9.47 10.08
CA LYS A 80 13.03 -10.27 10.46
C LYS A 80 12.05 -10.40 9.30
N GLY A 81 11.88 -9.34 8.50
CA GLY A 81 11.03 -9.40 7.31
C GLY A 81 11.52 -10.42 6.28
N VAL A 82 12.83 -10.47 6.04
CA VAL A 82 13.44 -11.49 5.17
C VAL A 82 13.26 -12.89 5.77
N GLU A 83 13.46 -13.07 7.07
CA GLU A 83 13.23 -14.35 7.77
C GLU A 83 11.77 -14.80 7.64
N CYS A 84 10.81 -13.91 7.88
CA CYS A 84 9.38 -14.17 7.70
C CYS A 84 9.05 -14.63 6.27
N TYR A 85 9.61 -13.95 5.27
CA TYR A 85 9.44 -14.33 3.88
C TYR A 85 9.97 -15.73 3.61
N GLU A 86 11.22 -16.04 3.99
CA GLU A 86 11.83 -17.34 3.78
C GLU A 86 11.04 -18.47 4.45
N ARG A 87 10.51 -18.21 5.65
CA ARG A 87 9.70 -19.18 6.40
C ARG A 87 8.36 -19.46 5.73
N LEU A 88 7.71 -18.43 5.15
CA LEU A 88 6.34 -18.55 4.66
C LEU A 88 6.24 -18.85 3.16
N LYS A 89 7.24 -18.52 2.36
CA LYS A 89 7.15 -18.57 0.88
C LYS A 89 6.78 -19.95 0.30
N LYS A 90 7.09 -21.05 1.02
CA LYS A 90 6.78 -22.43 0.57
C LYS A 90 5.63 -23.09 1.33
N LYS A 91 5.02 -22.40 2.32
CA LYS A 91 3.89 -22.97 3.08
C LYS A 91 2.63 -23.07 2.23
N ASN A 92 1.75 -23.99 2.60
CA ASN A 92 0.40 -24.14 2.05
C ASN A 92 0.33 -24.12 0.52
N GLY A 93 1.24 -24.84 -0.13
CA GLY A 93 1.32 -24.91 -1.59
C GLY A 93 2.11 -23.77 -2.25
N GLY A 94 2.65 -22.85 -1.47
CA GLY A 94 3.48 -21.73 -1.90
C GLY A 94 2.76 -20.39 -1.87
N ALA A 95 3.53 -19.34 -1.54
CA ALA A 95 3.05 -17.98 -1.57
C ALA A 95 2.75 -17.54 -3.01
N THR A 96 1.64 -16.89 -3.22
CA THR A 96 1.23 -16.44 -4.56
C THR A 96 1.39 -14.92 -4.77
N ALA A 97 1.56 -14.18 -3.68
CA ALA A 97 1.99 -12.78 -3.64
C ALA A 97 2.50 -12.47 -2.23
N VAL A 98 3.25 -11.39 -2.07
CA VAL A 98 3.72 -10.90 -0.78
C VAL A 98 3.67 -9.38 -0.72
N GLU A 99 3.32 -8.83 0.45
CA GLU A 99 3.27 -7.40 0.75
C GLU A 99 3.95 -7.14 2.10
N PRO A 100 5.19 -6.59 2.13
CA PRO A 100 5.91 -6.38 3.40
C PRO A 100 5.57 -5.06 4.12
N LEU A 101 4.84 -4.13 3.49
CA LEU A 101 4.53 -2.79 4.00
C LEU A 101 5.75 -2.06 4.63
N SER A 102 6.92 -2.29 4.09
CA SER A 102 8.18 -1.68 4.56
C SER A 102 9.16 -1.56 3.40
N THR A 103 9.60 -0.33 3.10
CA THR A 103 10.62 -0.08 2.06
C THR A 103 11.93 -0.83 2.34
N GLY A 104 12.34 -0.88 3.61
CA GLY A 104 13.55 -1.60 4.00
C GLY A 104 13.45 -3.11 3.77
N ILE A 105 12.31 -3.72 4.12
CA ILE A 105 12.05 -5.14 3.88
C ILE A 105 11.94 -5.38 2.36
N ALA A 106 11.20 -4.54 1.64
CA ALA A 106 11.04 -4.66 0.18
C ALA A 106 12.40 -4.67 -0.54
N TYR A 107 13.32 -3.77 -0.17
CA TYR A 107 14.67 -3.74 -0.73
C TYR A 107 15.46 -5.02 -0.42
N GLY A 108 15.32 -5.58 0.79
CA GLY A 108 15.91 -6.86 1.16
C GLY A 108 15.35 -8.07 0.40
N LEU A 109 14.16 -7.92 -0.20
CA LEU A 109 13.45 -8.99 -0.91
C LEU A 109 13.58 -8.90 -2.44
N LEU A 110 14.07 -7.79 -3.03
CA LEU A 110 14.06 -7.58 -4.50
C LEU A 110 14.65 -8.76 -5.28
N ASP A 111 15.88 -9.19 -4.93
CA ASP A 111 16.54 -10.30 -5.62
C ASP A 111 15.86 -11.66 -5.29
N ARG A 112 15.32 -11.82 -4.08
CA ARG A 112 14.69 -13.05 -3.62
C ARG A 112 13.38 -13.34 -4.33
N VAL A 113 12.50 -12.34 -4.40
CA VAL A 113 11.21 -12.50 -5.08
C VAL A 113 11.37 -12.75 -6.57
N ALA A 114 12.43 -12.19 -7.19
CA ALA A 114 12.77 -12.47 -8.58
C ALA A 114 13.26 -13.91 -8.78
N GLN A 115 14.11 -14.42 -7.87
CA GLN A 115 14.60 -15.81 -7.91
C GLN A 115 13.48 -16.82 -7.63
N ASP A 116 12.62 -16.53 -6.66
CA ASP A 116 11.52 -17.41 -6.24
C ASP A 116 10.30 -17.31 -7.17
N LYS A 117 10.28 -16.30 -8.07
CA LYS A 117 9.16 -15.99 -8.96
C LYS A 117 7.83 -15.74 -8.20
N ILE A 118 7.91 -15.00 -7.11
CA ILE A 118 6.76 -14.60 -6.29
C ILE A 118 6.56 -13.09 -6.45
N PRO A 119 5.39 -12.61 -6.93
CA PRO A 119 5.16 -11.18 -7.06
C PRO A 119 5.11 -10.51 -5.69
N MET A 120 5.90 -9.45 -5.53
CA MET A 120 5.87 -8.55 -4.39
C MET A 120 5.16 -7.26 -4.77
N THR A 121 4.07 -6.98 -4.07
CA THR A 121 3.42 -5.68 -4.17
C THR A 121 4.04 -4.73 -3.15
N THR A 122 4.24 -3.49 -3.55
CA THR A 122 4.65 -2.40 -2.67
C THR A 122 3.65 -1.26 -2.82
N PHE A 123 2.46 -1.45 -2.21
CA PHE A 123 1.30 -0.58 -2.40
C PHE A 123 1.57 0.83 -1.90
N GLY A 124 2.05 1.68 -2.83
CA GLY A 124 2.34 3.08 -2.56
C GLY A 124 3.60 3.36 -1.75
N TYR A 125 4.61 2.49 -1.85
CA TYR A 125 5.93 2.73 -1.26
C TYR A 125 7.05 2.20 -2.16
N GLY A 126 8.27 2.20 -1.71
CA GLY A 126 9.46 1.88 -2.51
C GLY A 126 9.54 0.41 -2.97
N SER A 127 10.11 0.15 -4.09
CA SER A 127 11.03 0.93 -4.92
C SER A 127 10.32 1.59 -6.11
N ALA A 128 10.44 2.92 -6.27
CA ALA A 128 9.74 3.64 -7.35
C ALA A 128 10.20 3.23 -8.75
N ASN A 129 11.49 2.89 -8.94
CA ASN A 129 12.02 2.40 -10.22
C ASN A 129 11.43 1.04 -10.63
N ALA A 130 10.83 0.29 -9.69
CA ALA A 130 10.13 -0.96 -9.99
C ALA A 130 8.81 -0.73 -10.76
N ALA A 131 8.40 0.53 -10.96
CA ALA A 131 7.33 0.86 -11.90
C ALA A 131 7.66 0.44 -13.34
N ASP A 132 8.95 0.27 -13.70
CA ASP A 132 9.35 -0.34 -14.96
C ASP A 132 9.35 -1.88 -14.88
N GLY A 133 8.21 -2.48 -15.20
CA GLY A 133 8.05 -3.94 -15.17
C GLY A 133 8.86 -4.70 -16.21
N ARG A 134 9.44 -4.00 -17.20
CA ARG A 134 10.38 -4.65 -18.16
C ARG A 134 11.63 -5.16 -17.45
N VAL A 135 12.04 -4.48 -16.37
CA VAL A 135 13.19 -4.81 -15.55
C VAL A 135 12.77 -5.53 -14.26
N PHE A 136 11.77 -4.99 -13.57
CA PHE A 136 11.29 -5.49 -12.28
C PHE A 136 10.05 -6.38 -12.43
N THR A 137 10.21 -7.50 -13.12
CA THR A 137 9.12 -8.45 -13.44
C THR A 137 8.26 -8.85 -12.22
N TRP A 138 8.83 -8.85 -11.02
CA TRP A 138 8.23 -9.43 -9.81
C TRP A 138 7.93 -8.38 -8.72
N VAL A 139 8.06 -7.08 -9.03
CA VAL A 139 7.82 -6.01 -8.05
C VAL A 139 6.84 -4.98 -8.61
N TYR A 140 5.82 -4.66 -7.82
CA TYR A 140 4.67 -3.87 -8.24
C TYR A 140 4.42 -2.71 -7.26
N PRO A 141 4.93 -1.49 -7.48
CA PRO A 141 4.60 -0.32 -6.68
C PRO A 141 3.21 0.23 -7.04
N ILE A 142 2.19 -0.61 -6.91
CA ILE A 142 0.82 -0.33 -7.35
C ILE A 142 0.25 0.86 -6.60
N GLY A 143 -0.52 1.66 -7.32
CA GLY A 143 -1.23 2.82 -6.84
C GLY A 143 -0.47 4.09 -7.14
N THR A 144 0.51 4.47 -6.35
CA THR A 144 1.31 5.66 -6.58
C THR A 144 2.66 5.54 -5.87
N SER A 145 3.74 5.49 -6.63
CA SER A 145 5.10 5.41 -6.10
C SER A 145 5.47 6.65 -5.28
N TYR A 146 6.54 6.58 -4.49
CA TYR A 146 7.02 7.76 -3.77
C TYR A 146 7.49 8.88 -4.67
N TRP A 147 8.00 8.57 -5.87
CA TRP A 147 8.40 9.62 -6.81
C TRP A 147 7.17 10.34 -7.39
N SER A 148 6.11 9.61 -7.72
CA SER A 148 4.85 10.20 -8.14
C SER A 148 4.18 11.01 -7.02
N GLN A 149 4.20 10.52 -5.76
CA GLN A 149 3.70 11.27 -4.62
C GLN A 149 4.47 12.57 -4.41
N ALA A 150 5.81 12.53 -4.39
CA ALA A 150 6.64 13.72 -4.21
C ALA A 150 6.40 14.74 -5.33
N ALA A 151 6.31 14.27 -6.58
CA ALA A 151 5.99 15.13 -7.72
C ALA A 151 4.61 15.79 -7.57
N ALA A 152 3.60 15.05 -7.13
CA ALA A 152 2.26 15.59 -6.87
C ALA A 152 2.27 16.59 -5.68
N MET A 153 3.07 16.35 -4.64
CA MET A 153 3.23 17.31 -3.53
C MET A 153 3.81 18.62 -3.99
N ILE A 154 4.84 18.63 -4.84
CA ILE A 154 5.40 19.85 -5.41
C ILE A 154 4.39 20.54 -6.35
N ALA A 155 3.63 19.78 -7.15
CA ALA A 155 2.56 20.34 -7.97
C ALA A 155 1.48 21.02 -7.13
N TYR A 156 1.09 20.40 -6.01
CA TYR A 156 0.14 20.99 -5.06
C TYR A 156 0.66 22.27 -4.41
N LEU A 157 1.94 22.32 -4.00
CA LEU A 157 2.55 23.55 -3.48
C LEU A 157 2.58 24.65 -4.55
N GLY A 158 2.92 24.30 -5.80
CA GLY A 158 2.81 25.24 -6.93
C GLY A 158 1.40 25.77 -7.11
N GLN A 159 0.38 24.91 -7.03
CA GLN A 159 -1.03 25.33 -7.09
C GLN A 159 -1.39 26.31 -5.96
N LYS A 160 -0.93 26.06 -4.73
CA LYS A 160 -1.13 26.98 -3.59
C LYS A 160 -0.49 28.35 -3.80
N GLU A 161 0.65 28.42 -4.47
CA GLU A 161 1.37 29.66 -4.77
C GLU A 161 0.88 30.36 -6.05
N GLY A 162 -0.04 29.74 -6.81
CA GLY A 162 -0.56 30.29 -8.07
C GLY A 162 0.25 29.93 -9.32
N GLY A 163 1.17 28.97 -9.21
CA GLY A 163 1.94 28.41 -10.31
C GLY A 163 3.25 27.76 -9.85
N LEU A 164 3.75 26.80 -10.61
CA LEU A 164 5.04 26.15 -10.31
C LEU A 164 6.23 27.14 -10.43
N ASP A 165 6.11 28.16 -11.28
CA ASP A 165 7.08 29.26 -11.42
C ASP A 165 7.20 30.09 -10.12
N LYS A 166 6.17 30.13 -9.30
CA LYS A 166 6.14 30.83 -8.01
C LYS A 166 6.89 30.08 -6.90
N LEU A 167 7.31 28.86 -7.16
CA LEU A 167 8.19 28.12 -6.24
C LEU A 167 9.63 28.59 -6.31
N LYS A 168 10.03 29.35 -7.37
CA LYS A 168 11.39 29.88 -7.51
C LYS A 168 11.79 30.73 -6.31
N GLY A 169 12.90 30.38 -5.68
CA GLY A 169 13.43 31.06 -4.47
C GLY A 169 12.71 30.69 -3.16
N LYS A 170 11.66 29.88 -3.19
CA LYS A 170 11.05 29.31 -1.99
C LYS A 170 12.00 28.28 -1.36
N LYS A 171 11.92 28.16 -0.04
CA LYS A 171 12.65 27.16 0.72
C LYS A 171 11.71 26.07 1.21
N ILE A 172 11.99 24.83 0.83
CA ILE A 172 11.22 23.65 1.22
C ILE A 172 12.11 22.72 2.03
N VAL A 173 11.68 22.39 3.24
CA VAL A 173 12.36 21.36 4.06
C VAL A 173 11.73 20.01 3.79
N HIS A 174 12.56 19.02 3.49
CA HIS A 174 12.22 17.61 3.55
C HIS A 174 12.63 17.06 4.91
N LEU A 175 11.67 16.97 5.85
CA LEU A 175 11.84 16.36 7.17
C LEU A 175 11.48 14.89 7.05
N TYR A 176 12.48 14.00 7.11
CA TYR A 176 12.28 12.61 6.74
C TYR A 176 12.82 11.61 7.76
N HIS A 177 12.14 10.48 7.84
CA HIS A 177 12.58 9.31 8.60
C HIS A 177 13.91 8.80 8.01
N ASP A 178 14.97 8.75 8.81
CA ASP A 178 16.32 8.35 8.36
C ASP A 178 16.41 6.84 8.07
N SER A 179 15.79 6.43 6.98
CA SER A 179 15.74 5.05 6.49
C SER A 179 15.58 5.03 4.97
N ALA A 180 15.57 3.85 4.37
CA ALA A 180 15.27 3.68 2.95
C ALA A 180 13.96 4.37 2.55
N PHE A 181 12.91 4.28 3.39
CA PHE A 181 11.63 4.93 3.19
C PHE A 181 11.75 6.45 3.04
N GLY A 182 12.40 7.11 4.01
CA GLY A 182 12.47 8.57 4.02
C GLY A 182 13.42 9.16 2.98
N LYS A 183 14.41 8.37 2.52
CA LYS A 183 15.40 8.76 1.51
C LYS A 183 14.91 8.55 0.08
N GLU A 184 13.94 7.70 -0.12
CA GLU A 184 13.50 7.28 -1.45
C GLU A 184 13.01 8.43 -2.36
N PRO A 185 12.26 9.45 -1.88
CA PRO A 185 11.84 10.56 -2.73
C PRO A 185 12.94 11.61 -3.01
N ILE A 186 14.09 11.55 -2.34
CA ILE A 186 15.15 12.58 -2.47
C ILE A 186 15.55 12.81 -3.92
N PRO A 187 15.81 11.80 -4.76
CA PRO A 187 16.23 12.04 -6.14
C PRO A 187 15.22 12.86 -6.95
N VAL A 188 13.93 12.57 -6.82
CA VAL A 188 12.89 13.32 -7.55
C VAL A 188 12.67 14.71 -6.96
N LEU A 189 12.79 14.87 -5.63
CA LEU A 189 12.73 16.20 -4.99
C LEU A 189 13.91 17.08 -5.43
N ASP A 190 15.12 16.53 -5.56
CA ASP A 190 16.29 17.25 -6.09
C ASP A 190 16.09 17.66 -7.56
N ALA A 191 15.56 16.76 -8.39
CA ALA A 191 15.26 17.06 -9.79
C ALA A 191 14.19 18.15 -9.93
N LEU A 192 13.14 18.11 -9.10
CA LEU A 192 12.08 19.13 -9.08
C LEU A 192 12.58 20.45 -8.53
N ALA A 193 13.47 20.44 -7.51
CA ALA A 193 14.11 21.66 -6.99
C ALA A 193 14.96 22.34 -8.08
N ALA A 194 15.76 21.57 -8.82
CA ALA A 194 16.52 22.09 -9.94
C ALA A 194 15.62 22.64 -11.07
N LYS A 195 14.51 21.93 -11.38
CA LYS A 195 13.57 22.31 -12.43
C LYS A 195 12.80 23.60 -12.12
N HIS A 196 12.35 23.77 -10.88
CA HIS A 196 11.46 24.88 -10.46
C HIS A 196 12.18 25.97 -9.66
N GLY A 197 13.46 25.80 -9.33
CA GLY A 197 14.31 26.81 -8.69
C GLY A 197 14.01 27.05 -7.22
N PHE A 198 13.44 26.09 -6.50
CA PHE A 198 13.30 26.17 -5.04
C PHE A 198 14.53 25.57 -4.33
N GLU A 199 14.82 26.06 -3.12
CA GLU A 199 15.85 25.49 -2.25
C GLU A 199 15.27 24.28 -1.50
N LEU A 200 15.90 23.11 -1.63
CA LEU A 200 15.54 21.89 -0.89
C LEU A 200 16.51 21.66 0.27
N VAL A 201 16.02 21.76 1.50
CA VAL A 201 16.78 21.44 2.71
C VAL A 201 16.36 20.07 3.23
N LYS A 202 17.32 19.16 3.40
CA LYS A 202 17.09 17.77 3.82
C LYS A 202 17.46 17.61 5.28
N ILE A 203 16.48 17.27 6.14
CA ILE A 203 16.66 17.11 7.58
C ILE A 203 16.24 15.70 8.00
N PRO A 204 17.21 14.80 8.31
CA PRO A 204 16.92 13.45 8.75
C PRO A 204 16.44 13.43 10.21
N VAL A 205 15.52 12.52 10.50
CA VAL A 205 15.08 12.18 11.87
C VAL A 205 15.43 10.73 12.10
N ALA A 206 16.31 10.47 13.09
CA ALA A 206 16.66 9.12 13.48
C ALA A 206 15.40 8.37 13.95
N HIS A 207 15.18 7.16 13.41
CA HIS A 207 14.01 6.40 13.81
C HIS A 207 14.13 5.82 15.23
N PRO A 208 13.01 5.67 15.94
CA PRO A 208 11.64 5.81 15.47
C PRO A 208 11.09 7.25 15.39
N GLY A 209 11.87 8.27 15.73
CA GLY A 209 11.45 9.67 15.61
C GLY A 209 10.78 10.26 16.86
N ASN A 210 11.03 9.67 18.03
CA ASN A 210 10.47 10.16 19.31
C ASN A 210 11.08 11.49 19.76
N THR A 211 12.27 11.84 19.29
CA THR A 211 13.02 13.03 19.65
C THR A 211 13.36 13.83 18.41
N GLN A 212 12.86 15.07 18.32
CA GLN A 212 12.98 15.92 17.13
C GLN A 212 13.34 17.38 17.44
N GLU A 213 13.71 17.72 18.67
CA GLU A 213 14.01 19.10 19.08
C GLU A 213 15.12 19.73 18.22
N SER A 214 16.20 19.01 17.96
CA SER A 214 17.32 19.48 17.15
C SER A 214 16.91 19.76 15.70
N GLN A 215 16.06 18.94 15.11
CA GLN A 215 15.54 19.14 13.76
C GLN A 215 14.63 20.37 13.68
N TRP A 216 13.77 20.56 14.69
CA TRP A 216 12.89 21.75 14.72
C TRP A 216 13.62 23.05 15.04
N LEU A 217 14.75 23.00 15.76
CA LEU A 217 15.66 24.14 15.87
C LEU A 217 16.28 24.49 14.51
N GLN A 218 16.73 23.51 13.73
CA GLN A 218 17.24 23.70 12.37
C GLN A 218 16.15 24.29 11.45
N ILE A 219 14.91 23.75 11.51
CA ILE A 219 13.77 24.28 10.73
C ILE A 219 13.49 25.74 11.09
N ARG A 220 13.49 26.08 12.39
CA ARG A 220 13.30 27.46 12.83
C ARG A 220 14.40 28.39 12.32
N GLN A 221 15.65 27.95 12.30
CA GLN A 221 16.77 28.72 11.76
C GLN A 221 16.69 28.86 10.23
N ALA A 222 16.31 27.80 9.53
CA ALA A 222 16.17 27.79 8.08
C ALA A 222 15.00 28.65 7.58
N LYS A 223 13.98 28.88 8.42
CA LYS A 223 12.76 29.66 8.09
C LYS A 223 12.12 29.23 6.76
N PRO A 224 11.79 27.95 6.56
CA PRO A 224 11.27 27.47 5.30
C PRO A 224 9.85 27.99 5.03
N ASP A 225 9.52 28.10 3.74
CA ASP A 225 8.15 28.37 3.29
C ASP A 225 7.25 27.17 3.54
N TYR A 226 7.79 25.95 3.36
CA TYR A 226 7.06 24.71 3.55
C TYR A 226 7.94 23.62 4.19
N VAL A 227 7.29 22.69 4.93
CA VAL A 227 7.89 21.46 5.44
C VAL A 227 7.14 20.28 4.86
N ILE A 228 7.82 19.44 4.11
CA ILE A 228 7.35 18.13 3.69
C ILE A 228 7.72 17.14 4.78
N LEU A 229 6.72 16.57 5.46
CA LEU A 229 6.89 15.53 6.48
C LEU A 229 6.82 14.16 5.81
N TRP A 230 7.98 13.49 5.72
CA TRP A 230 8.09 12.12 5.22
C TRP A 230 8.34 11.17 6.38
N GLY A 231 7.33 11.03 7.21
CA GLY A 231 7.37 10.31 8.48
C GLY A 231 6.49 9.07 8.50
N TRP A 232 6.73 8.21 9.49
CA TRP A 232 5.97 7.00 9.75
C TRP A 232 5.83 6.73 11.25
N GLY A 233 4.65 6.26 11.67
CA GLY A 233 4.36 5.90 13.06
C GLY A 233 4.55 7.07 14.03
N VAL A 234 5.20 6.83 15.17
CA VAL A 234 5.36 7.83 16.25
C VAL A 234 6.08 9.11 15.83
N MET A 235 6.82 9.08 14.72
CA MET A 235 7.47 10.29 14.18
C MET A 235 6.43 11.36 13.82
N ASN A 236 5.27 10.99 13.31
CA ASN A 236 4.26 11.91 12.78
C ASN A 236 3.62 12.78 13.87
N PRO A 237 2.99 12.23 14.93
CA PRO A 237 2.45 13.06 16.01
C PRO A 237 3.55 13.83 16.75
N THR A 238 4.77 13.29 16.85
CA THR A 238 5.91 14.00 17.45
C THR A 238 6.28 15.23 16.62
N ALA A 239 6.34 15.12 15.27
CA ALA A 239 6.61 16.24 14.39
C ALA A 239 5.55 17.35 14.50
N LEU A 240 4.26 16.99 14.56
CA LEU A 240 3.16 17.94 14.69
C LEU A 240 3.20 18.69 16.03
N LYS A 241 3.46 17.99 17.15
CA LYS A 241 3.63 18.60 18.47
C LYS A 241 4.85 19.52 18.51
N ALA A 242 5.98 19.09 17.94
CA ALA A 242 7.17 19.90 17.86
C ALA A 242 6.95 21.15 16.99
N ALA A 243 6.30 21.02 15.85
CA ALA A 243 5.92 22.18 15.01
C ALA A 243 5.12 23.22 15.82
N ALA A 244 4.13 22.76 16.61
CA ALA A 244 3.37 23.64 17.49
C ALA A 244 4.25 24.32 18.55
N LYS A 245 5.11 23.55 19.24
CA LYS A 245 6.05 24.05 20.25
C LYS A 245 6.99 25.12 19.71
N PHE A 246 7.47 24.95 18.46
CA PHE A 246 8.38 25.88 17.80
C PHE A 246 7.66 26.99 17.00
N GLY A 247 6.33 27.08 17.05
CA GLY A 247 5.54 28.12 16.40
C GLY A 247 5.49 28.00 14.88
N TYR A 248 5.74 26.84 14.30
CA TYR A 248 5.67 26.63 12.85
C TYR A 248 4.20 26.38 12.43
N PRO A 249 3.66 27.09 11.41
CA PRO A 249 2.26 26.94 10.98
C PRO A 249 1.98 25.57 10.37
N ARG A 250 0.91 24.89 10.85
CA ARG A 250 0.52 23.56 10.31
C ARG A 250 0.08 23.63 8.85
N GLU A 251 -0.49 24.76 8.41
CA GLU A 251 -0.92 25.02 7.04
C GLU A 251 0.24 25.05 6.03
N LYS A 252 1.47 25.15 6.53
CA LYS A 252 2.71 25.08 5.77
C LYS A 252 3.38 23.70 5.84
N MET A 253 2.74 22.72 6.51
CA MET A 253 3.20 21.33 6.57
C MET A 253 2.40 20.49 5.59
N LEU A 254 3.11 19.63 4.85
CA LEU A 254 2.53 18.71 3.89
C LEU A 254 3.09 17.30 4.12
N GLY A 255 2.25 16.37 4.55
CA GLY A 255 2.67 15.00 4.83
C GLY A 255 2.59 14.07 3.63
N VAL A 256 3.53 13.11 3.54
CA VAL A 256 3.33 11.93 2.71
C VAL A 256 2.07 11.18 3.16
N TRP A 257 1.49 10.37 2.34
CA TRP A 257 0.25 9.68 2.72
C TRP A 257 0.40 8.69 3.91
N TRP A 258 1.63 8.31 4.29
CA TRP A 258 1.94 7.55 5.51
C TRP A 258 2.06 8.43 6.76
N ALA A 259 1.82 9.73 6.62
CA ALA A 259 1.74 10.72 7.69
C ALA A 259 0.38 11.43 7.65
N GLY A 260 -0.67 10.77 7.21
CA GLY A 260 -1.97 11.39 6.96
C GLY A 260 -3.15 10.49 7.31
N SER A 261 -3.09 9.85 8.46
CA SER A 261 -4.18 9.06 9.01
C SER A 261 -4.60 9.57 10.39
N GLU A 262 -5.74 9.14 10.87
CA GLU A 262 -6.26 9.42 12.21
C GLU A 262 -5.27 9.00 13.30
N GLU A 263 -4.56 7.89 13.08
CA GLU A 263 -3.51 7.37 13.98
C GLU A 263 -2.31 8.31 14.09
N ASP A 264 -2.08 9.17 13.09
CA ASP A 264 -0.99 10.16 13.07
C ASP A 264 -1.38 11.47 13.75
N VAL A 265 -2.63 11.91 13.56
CA VAL A 265 -3.06 13.26 13.95
C VAL A 265 -3.78 13.30 15.31
N ILE A 266 -4.58 12.27 15.65
CA ILE A 266 -5.30 12.23 16.95
C ILE A 266 -4.34 12.30 18.14
N PRO A 267 -3.21 11.56 18.18
CA PRO A 267 -2.26 11.68 19.29
C PRO A 267 -1.57 13.03 19.39
N ALA A 268 -1.59 13.85 18.32
CA ALA A 268 -1.06 15.20 18.33
C ALA A 268 -2.06 16.25 18.88
N GLY A 269 -3.36 15.89 18.96
CA GLY A 269 -4.42 16.78 19.43
C GLY A 269 -4.51 18.07 18.60
N ASP A 270 -4.71 19.22 19.26
CA ASP A 270 -4.84 20.53 18.61
C ASP A 270 -3.61 20.90 17.77
N ALA A 271 -2.44 20.32 18.07
CA ALA A 271 -1.22 20.56 17.30
C ALA A 271 -1.33 20.06 15.84
N ALA A 272 -2.29 19.20 15.52
CA ALA A 272 -2.51 18.70 14.16
C ALA A 272 -3.47 19.56 13.32
N LYS A 273 -4.26 20.45 13.94
CA LYS A 273 -5.28 21.25 13.23
C LYS A 273 -4.64 22.13 12.15
N GLY A 274 -5.17 22.05 10.93
CA GLY A 274 -4.63 22.75 9.74
C GLY A 274 -3.56 21.98 8.97
N TYR A 275 -3.09 20.85 9.50
CA TYR A 275 -2.13 20.00 8.79
C TYR A 275 -2.72 19.34 7.55
N THR A 276 -1.98 19.40 6.44
CA THR A 276 -2.38 18.79 5.17
C THR A 276 -1.52 17.56 4.87
N SER A 277 -2.09 16.53 4.30
CA SER A 277 -1.37 15.34 3.84
C SER A 277 -1.84 14.87 2.47
N ALA A 278 -0.98 14.15 1.77
CA ALA A 278 -1.40 13.33 0.63
C ALA A 278 -2.28 12.16 1.11
N ALA A 279 -3.19 11.71 0.25
CA ALA A 279 -4.02 10.54 0.48
C ALA A 279 -4.29 9.79 -0.83
N PHE A 280 -4.38 8.46 -0.76
CA PHE A 280 -4.81 7.61 -1.86
C PHE A 280 -6.22 7.05 -1.61
N SER A 281 -6.50 6.59 -0.40
CA SER A 281 -7.81 6.08 -0.01
C SER A 281 -8.60 7.11 0.80
N ALA A 282 -9.91 7.12 0.65
CA ALA A 282 -10.79 7.92 1.48
C ALA A 282 -11.15 7.18 2.77
N PRO A 283 -11.20 7.87 3.93
CA PRO A 283 -11.72 7.29 5.16
C PRO A 283 -13.25 7.18 5.13
N GLY A 284 -13.79 6.35 5.98
CA GLY A 284 -15.22 6.28 6.27
C GLY A 284 -15.76 4.87 6.26
N THR A 285 -16.89 4.70 6.95
CA THR A 285 -17.62 3.42 7.08
C THR A 285 -18.85 3.37 6.16
N SER A 286 -19.15 4.45 5.43
CA SER A 286 -20.35 4.55 4.58
C SER A 286 -20.22 3.83 3.23
N PHE A 287 -19.03 3.46 2.80
CA PHE A 287 -18.83 2.69 1.58
C PHE A 287 -19.51 1.32 1.70
N PRO A 288 -20.25 0.84 0.67
CA PRO A 288 -20.91 -0.46 0.72
C PRO A 288 -19.98 -1.62 1.12
N VAL A 289 -18.74 -1.64 0.64
CA VAL A 289 -17.74 -2.65 1.03
C VAL A 289 -17.42 -2.59 2.53
N MET A 290 -17.35 -1.40 3.13
CA MET A 290 -17.09 -1.23 4.55
C MET A 290 -18.31 -1.63 5.41
N GLN A 291 -19.52 -1.37 4.92
CA GLN A 291 -20.75 -1.83 5.56
C GLN A 291 -20.87 -3.35 5.53
N ASP A 292 -20.48 -3.97 4.41
CA ASP A 292 -20.42 -5.44 4.29
C ASP A 292 -19.37 -6.04 5.24
N ILE A 293 -18.18 -5.43 5.37
CA ILE A 293 -17.17 -5.83 6.37
C ILE A 293 -17.76 -5.73 7.78
N ALA A 294 -18.36 -4.60 8.14
CA ALA A 294 -18.97 -4.43 9.46
C ALA A 294 -20.02 -5.52 9.74
N LYS A 295 -20.90 -5.82 8.78
CA LYS A 295 -21.98 -6.80 8.94
C LYS A 295 -21.48 -8.24 8.91
N LYS A 296 -20.68 -8.62 7.89
CA LYS A 296 -20.35 -10.03 7.62
C LYS A 296 -19.07 -10.50 8.31
N VAL A 297 -18.16 -9.57 8.62
CA VAL A 297 -16.89 -9.91 9.27
C VAL A 297 -16.92 -9.58 10.76
N TYR A 298 -17.17 -8.32 11.12
CA TYR A 298 -17.27 -7.94 12.54
C TYR A 298 -18.50 -8.52 13.21
N GLY A 299 -19.65 -8.54 12.53
CA GLY A 299 -20.87 -9.18 13.02
C GLY A 299 -20.74 -10.68 13.26
N ALA A 300 -19.80 -11.35 12.58
CA ALA A 300 -19.44 -12.76 12.78
C ALA A 300 -18.27 -12.97 13.76
N GLY A 301 -17.78 -11.91 14.43
CA GLY A 301 -16.65 -11.99 15.36
C GLY A 301 -15.27 -12.22 14.70
N LYS A 302 -15.14 -11.98 13.39
CA LYS A 302 -13.92 -12.24 12.59
C LYS A 302 -13.14 -10.98 12.24
N GLY A 303 -13.51 -9.80 12.77
CA GLY A 303 -12.81 -8.55 12.53
C GLY A 303 -11.38 -8.58 13.09
N ASN A 304 -10.44 -7.99 12.36
CA ASN A 304 -9.01 -8.10 12.64
C ASN A 304 -8.37 -6.82 13.21
N LEU A 305 -9.14 -5.75 13.43
CA LEU A 305 -8.63 -4.58 14.15
C LEU A 305 -8.62 -4.84 15.67
N GLU A 306 -7.50 -4.54 16.33
CA GLU A 306 -7.40 -4.53 17.80
C GLU A 306 -8.30 -3.43 18.37
N ASP A 307 -8.16 -2.21 17.88
CA ASP A 307 -9.03 -1.07 18.20
C ASP A 307 -10.17 -0.97 17.17
N LYS A 308 -11.32 -1.54 17.52
CA LYS A 308 -12.52 -1.54 16.65
C LYS A 308 -13.05 -0.14 16.38
N THR A 309 -12.69 0.88 17.17
CA THR A 309 -13.08 2.28 16.91
C THR A 309 -12.39 2.86 15.68
N ARG A 310 -11.34 2.21 15.19
CA ARG A 310 -10.60 2.59 13.97
C ARG A 310 -11.17 1.99 12.69
N GLN A 311 -12.33 1.33 12.73
CA GLN A 311 -12.99 0.93 11.50
C GLN A 311 -13.26 2.16 10.61
N GLY A 312 -12.83 2.09 9.37
CA GLY A 312 -12.95 3.21 8.43
C GLY A 312 -11.89 4.28 8.56
N SER A 313 -10.89 4.17 9.48
CA SER A 313 -9.72 5.04 9.44
C SER A 313 -8.96 4.87 8.11
N ILE A 314 -8.10 5.84 7.78
CA ILE A 314 -7.37 5.83 6.51
C ILE A 314 -6.48 4.59 6.38
N TYR A 315 -5.81 4.15 7.46
CA TYR A 315 -5.00 2.93 7.38
C TYR A 315 -5.87 1.68 7.21
N HIS A 316 -7.01 1.59 7.89
CA HIS A 316 -7.93 0.47 7.71
C HIS A 316 -8.50 0.42 6.27
N THR A 317 -9.00 1.54 5.74
CA THR A 317 -9.51 1.59 4.36
C THR A 317 -8.43 1.33 3.32
N ARG A 318 -7.19 1.73 3.59
CA ARG A 318 -6.04 1.45 2.71
C ARG A 318 -5.71 -0.03 2.66
N GLY A 319 -5.77 -0.72 3.80
CA GLY A 319 -5.65 -2.18 3.85
C GLY A 319 -6.76 -2.89 3.08
N VAL A 320 -8.01 -2.42 3.20
CA VAL A 320 -9.14 -2.92 2.40
C VAL A 320 -8.89 -2.71 0.90
N VAL A 321 -8.40 -1.54 0.48
CA VAL A 321 -8.07 -1.26 -0.94
C VAL A 321 -6.97 -2.19 -1.44
N TYR A 322 -5.92 -2.43 -0.63
CA TYR A 322 -4.90 -3.42 -1.00
C TYR A 322 -5.50 -4.83 -1.15
N GLY A 323 -6.36 -5.23 -0.22
CA GLY A 323 -7.11 -6.49 -0.32
C GLY A 323 -7.90 -6.60 -1.62
N ILE A 324 -8.57 -5.51 -2.05
CA ILE A 324 -9.26 -5.44 -3.34
C ILE A 324 -8.27 -5.66 -4.49
N VAL A 325 -7.15 -4.95 -4.49
CA VAL A 325 -6.14 -5.03 -5.57
C VAL A 325 -5.66 -6.47 -5.78
N ILE A 326 -5.24 -7.15 -4.71
CA ILE A 326 -4.69 -8.51 -4.83
C ILE A 326 -5.77 -9.54 -5.19
N VAL A 327 -6.98 -9.40 -4.66
CA VAL A 327 -8.11 -10.29 -4.99
C VAL A 327 -8.52 -10.13 -6.46
N GLU A 328 -8.56 -8.91 -6.97
CA GLU A 328 -8.91 -8.66 -8.37
C GLU A 328 -7.79 -9.11 -9.33
N ALA A 329 -6.53 -9.02 -8.92
CA ALA A 329 -5.42 -9.62 -9.69
C ALA A 329 -5.56 -11.15 -9.78
N ILE A 330 -5.89 -11.83 -8.68
CA ILE A 330 -6.16 -13.28 -8.67
C ILE A 330 -7.39 -13.60 -9.54
N ARG A 331 -8.46 -12.82 -9.43
CA ARG A 331 -9.67 -12.98 -10.25
C ARG A 331 -9.35 -12.84 -11.74
N LYS A 332 -8.52 -11.85 -12.08
CA LYS A 332 -8.05 -11.62 -13.45
C LYS A 332 -7.22 -12.80 -13.97
N ALA A 333 -6.36 -13.36 -13.15
CA ALA A 333 -5.64 -14.59 -13.48
C ALA A 333 -6.59 -15.76 -13.71
N GLN A 334 -7.61 -15.93 -12.86
CA GLN A 334 -8.61 -16.97 -13.02
C GLN A 334 -9.46 -16.82 -14.31
N GLU A 335 -9.67 -15.61 -14.81
CA GLU A 335 -10.33 -15.38 -16.11
C GLU A 335 -9.54 -16.01 -17.25
N LYS A 336 -8.20 -15.93 -17.22
CA LYS A 336 -7.31 -16.47 -18.25
C LYS A 336 -7.02 -17.96 -18.06
N TYR A 337 -6.71 -18.37 -16.84
CA TYR A 337 -6.14 -19.70 -16.56
C TYR A 337 -7.13 -20.72 -16.00
N GLY A 338 -8.35 -20.29 -15.70
CA GLY A 338 -9.42 -21.18 -15.25
C GLY A 338 -10.16 -20.66 -14.01
N LYS A 339 -11.42 -20.31 -14.21
CA LYS A 339 -12.32 -19.85 -13.15
C LYS A 339 -12.44 -20.94 -12.05
N GLY A 340 -12.28 -20.52 -10.80
CA GLY A 340 -12.37 -21.43 -9.65
C GLY A 340 -11.16 -22.35 -9.49
N GLN A 341 -10.02 -22.04 -10.11
CA GLN A 341 -8.75 -22.71 -9.87
C GLN A 341 -7.86 -21.88 -8.93
N VAL A 342 -7.01 -22.58 -8.17
CA VAL A 342 -5.92 -21.95 -7.41
C VAL A 342 -4.87 -21.46 -8.40
N MET A 343 -4.45 -20.20 -8.27
CA MET A 343 -3.46 -19.59 -9.16
C MET A 343 -2.05 -19.78 -8.62
N THR A 344 -1.10 -20.07 -9.50
CA THR A 344 0.32 -20.04 -9.16
C THR A 344 0.81 -18.58 -9.03
N ALA A 345 1.97 -18.36 -8.42
CA ALA A 345 2.59 -17.04 -8.32
C ALA A 345 2.80 -16.38 -9.70
N GLU A 346 3.21 -17.15 -10.71
CA GLU A 346 3.38 -16.65 -12.09
C GLU A 346 2.04 -16.24 -12.73
N GLN A 347 0.96 -16.96 -12.44
CA GLN A 347 -0.37 -16.60 -12.91
C GLN A 347 -0.90 -15.35 -12.20
N VAL A 348 -0.64 -15.21 -10.88
CA VAL A 348 -0.97 -13.97 -10.13
C VAL A 348 -0.15 -12.79 -10.65
N ARG A 349 1.15 -12.98 -10.99
CA ARG A 349 1.95 -11.99 -11.68
C ARG A 349 1.27 -11.49 -12.96
N TRP A 350 0.81 -12.41 -13.79
CA TRP A 350 0.08 -12.04 -15.00
C TRP A 350 -1.20 -11.23 -14.66
N GLY A 351 -1.93 -11.62 -13.63
CA GLY A 351 -3.12 -10.90 -13.16
C GLY A 351 -2.80 -9.49 -12.69
N LEU A 352 -1.67 -9.30 -12.00
CA LEU A 352 -1.19 -7.99 -11.58
C LEU A 352 -0.80 -7.10 -12.78
N GLU A 353 -0.18 -7.63 -13.83
CA GLU A 353 0.17 -6.88 -15.05
C GLU A 353 -1.04 -6.56 -15.94
N ASN A 354 -2.17 -7.24 -15.75
CA ASN A 354 -3.39 -7.04 -16.52
C ASN A 354 -4.54 -6.51 -15.66
N LEU A 355 -4.22 -5.94 -14.50
CA LEU A 355 -5.21 -5.36 -13.60
C LEU A 355 -5.82 -4.09 -14.23
N ASN A 356 -7.16 -4.01 -14.21
CA ASN A 356 -7.90 -2.84 -14.65
C ASN A 356 -9.08 -2.59 -13.70
N LEU A 357 -8.81 -1.87 -12.62
CA LEU A 357 -9.82 -1.37 -11.69
C LEU A 357 -10.37 -0.05 -12.23
N SER A 358 -11.30 -0.11 -13.17
CA SER A 358 -12.03 1.05 -13.68
C SER A 358 -13.04 1.58 -12.64
N ASP A 359 -13.54 2.81 -12.83
CA ASP A 359 -14.60 3.37 -11.96
C ASP A 359 -15.83 2.47 -11.89
N ALA A 360 -16.20 1.84 -13.01
CA ALA A 360 -17.31 0.89 -13.05
C ALA A 360 -17.02 -0.33 -12.17
N ARG A 361 -15.80 -0.90 -12.27
CA ARG A 361 -15.42 -2.06 -11.44
C ARG A 361 -15.31 -1.69 -9.96
N ILE A 362 -14.73 -0.54 -9.64
CA ILE A 362 -14.65 -0.04 -8.25
C ILE A 362 -16.06 0.13 -7.65
N LYS A 363 -17.02 0.63 -8.46
CA LYS A 363 -18.42 0.75 -8.05
C LYS A 363 -19.09 -0.61 -7.80
N GLU A 364 -18.87 -1.59 -8.67
CA GLU A 364 -19.37 -2.97 -8.46
C GLU A 364 -18.83 -3.60 -7.18
N LEU A 365 -17.58 -3.30 -6.80
CA LEU A 365 -16.95 -3.75 -5.58
C LEU A 365 -17.43 -3.00 -4.33
N GLY A 366 -18.34 -2.03 -4.48
CA GLY A 366 -18.86 -1.22 -3.37
C GLY A 366 -17.88 -0.19 -2.82
N ALA A 367 -16.85 0.17 -3.59
CA ALA A 367 -15.76 1.06 -3.19
C ALA A 367 -15.72 2.38 -3.98
N ALA A 368 -16.82 2.78 -4.63
CA ALA A 368 -16.89 4.00 -5.43
C ALA A 368 -16.47 5.24 -4.61
N GLY A 369 -15.51 6.00 -5.13
CA GLY A 369 -14.95 7.18 -4.45
C GLY A 369 -13.96 6.88 -3.32
N MET A 370 -13.71 5.61 -3.01
CA MET A 370 -12.75 5.21 -1.98
C MET A 370 -11.30 5.36 -2.46
N PHE A 371 -11.02 5.06 -3.72
CA PHE A 371 -9.71 5.19 -4.36
C PHE A 371 -9.86 5.45 -5.86
N PRO A 372 -8.81 5.96 -6.55
CA PRO A 372 -8.86 6.23 -7.99
C PRO A 372 -8.72 4.94 -8.80
N PRO A 373 -9.10 4.95 -10.10
CA PRO A 373 -8.83 3.84 -11.00
C PRO A 373 -7.35 3.43 -11.03
N ILE A 374 -7.11 2.11 -11.12
CA ILE A 374 -5.77 1.52 -11.20
C ILE A 374 -5.72 0.64 -12.45
N LYS A 375 -4.76 0.90 -13.32
CA LYS A 375 -4.51 0.06 -14.51
C LYS A 375 -3.02 -0.19 -14.64
N THR A 376 -2.60 -1.44 -14.50
CA THR A 376 -1.21 -1.87 -14.66
C THR A 376 -1.01 -2.60 -15.98
N THR A 377 0.22 -2.63 -16.43
CA THR A 377 0.66 -3.35 -17.64
C THR A 377 2.03 -3.97 -17.41
N CYS A 378 2.49 -4.83 -18.31
CA CYS A 378 3.87 -5.33 -18.29
C CYS A 378 4.94 -4.21 -18.21
N ALA A 379 4.71 -3.07 -18.86
CA ALA A 379 5.65 -1.95 -18.89
C ALA A 379 5.45 -0.95 -17.76
N ASP A 380 4.27 -0.93 -17.12
CA ASP A 380 3.94 0.01 -16.05
C ASP A 380 3.27 -0.73 -14.89
N HIS A 381 4.03 -0.94 -13.82
CA HIS A 381 3.58 -1.59 -12.60
C HIS A 381 3.01 -0.62 -11.55
N GLU A 382 3.06 0.70 -11.78
CA GLU A 382 2.51 1.71 -10.88
C GLU A 382 0.99 1.88 -11.04
N GLY A 383 0.56 2.14 -12.26
CA GLY A 383 -0.83 2.23 -12.66
C GLY A 383 -1.49 3.59 -12.48
N SER A 384 -1.69 4.10 -11.27
CA SER A 384 -2.41 5.36 -11.04
C SER A 384 -1.50 6.60 -11.10
N GLY A 385 -0.46 6.64 -10.28
CA GLY A 385 0.42 7.79 -10.13
C GLY A 385 -0.29 9.06 -9.61
N MET A 386 -1.47 8.92 -8.99
CA MET A 386 -2.28 10.03 -8.50
C MET A 386 -2.42 10.01 -6.98
N VAL A 387 -2.55 11.19 -6.39
CA VAL A 387 -2.93 11.41 -5.00
C VAL A 387 -3.96 12.53 -4.92
N LYS A 388 -4.71 12.58 -3.83
CA LYS A 388 -5.46 13.78 -3.42
C LYS A 388 -4.85 14.34 -2.16
N PHE A 389 -5.11 15.61 -1.88
CA PHE A 389 -4.71 16.25 -0.64
C PHE A 389 -5.91 16.44 0.26
N GLN A 390 -5.67 16.36 1.56
CA GLN A 390 -6.67 16.49 2.60
C GLN A 390 -6.10 17.23 3.80
N THR A 391 -6.93 18.03 4.48
CA THR A 391 -6.54 18.81 5.66
C THR A 391 -7.29 18.31 6.88
N TRP A 392 -6.58 18.17 8.00
CA TRP A 392 -7.18 17.84 9.30
C TRP A 392 -7.81 19.08 9.93
N ASP A 393 -9.13 19.05 10.17
CA ASP A 393 -9.88 20.17 10.74
C ASP A 393 -9.97 20.14 12.28
N GLY A 394 -9.41 19.11 12.91
CA GLY A 394 -9.50 18.83 14.34
C GLY A 394 -10.46 17.67 14.67
N THR A 395 -11.31 17.26 13.74
CA THR A 395 -12.29 16.18 13.90
C THR A 395 -12.21 15.13 12.81
N GLY A 396 -11.78 15.51 11.59
CA GLY A 396 -11.66 14.61 10.45
C GLY A 396 -10.85 15.23 9.31
N PHE A 397 -10.41 14.37 8.41
CA PHE A 397 -9.76 14.80 7.19
C PHE A 397 -10.79 15.29 6.16
N LYS A 398 -10.58 16.48 5.63
CA LYS A 398 -11.40 17.08 4.57
C LYS A 398 -10.59 17.13 3.28
N PRO A 399 -11.06 16.54 2.17
CA PRO A 399 -10.40 16.66 0.88
C PRO A 399 -10.32 18.15 0.47
N VAL A 400 -9.13 18.57 0.00
CA VAL A 400 -8.88 19.93 -0.50
C VAL A 400 -8.54 19.96 -1.99
N THR A 401 -8.32 18.78 -2.59
CA THR A 401 -8.17 18.63 -4.04
C THR A 401 -8.93 17.40 -4.55
N PRO A 402 -9.26 17.32 -5.84
CA PRO A 402 -9.51 16.05 -6.48
C PRO A 402 -8.22 15.19 -6.52
N PHE A 403 -8.29 13.99 -7.07
CA PHE A 403 -7.08 13.23 -7.42
C PHE A 403 -6.30 13.99 -8.49
N MET A 404 -5.00 14.13 -8.27
CA MET A 404 -4.07 14.83 -9.15
C MET A 404 -2.73 14.11 -9.22
N SER A 405 -2.02 14.27 -10.32
CA SER A 405 -0.63 13.83 -10.48
C SER A 405 0.32 15.04 -10.50
N GLY A 406 1.60 14.79 -10.28
CA GLY A 406 2.65 15.76 -10.52
C GLY A 406 3.24 15.66 -11.93
N ASP A 407 4.54 15.89 -12.04
CA ASP A 407 5.31 15.82 -13.28
C ASP A 407 5.56 14.35 -13.69
N ARG A 408 4.58 13.75 -14.35
CA ARG A 408 4.63 12.34 -14.76
C ARG A 408 5.77 12.06 -15.77
N ASP A 409 6.05 12.99 -16.67
CA ASP A 409 7.10 12.82 -17.68
C ASP A 409 8.47 12.76 -17.02
N LEU A 410 8.75 13.65 -16.06
CA LEU A 410 9.98 13.62 -15.27
C LEU A 410 10.08 12.31 -14.48
N VAL A 411 9.03 11.94 -13.78
CA VAL A 411 9.02 10.70 -12.98
C VAL A 411 9.24 9.48 -13.86
N ARG A 412 8.55 9.37 -15.01
CA ARG A 412 8.71 8.23 -15.91
C ARG A 412 10.15 8.16 -16.48
N LYS A 413 10.70 9.29 -16.90
CA LYS A 413 12.10 9.36 -17.34
C LYS A 413 13.07 8.87 -16.27
N MET A 414 12.89 9.32 -15.02
CA MET A 414 13.73 8.89 -13.90
C MET A 414 13.56 7.40 -13.58
N VAL A 415 12.34 6.87 -13.69
CA VAL A 415 12.05 5.43 -13.53
C VAL A 415 12.82 4.64 -14.58
N ASP A 416 12.70 5.02 -15.86
CA ASP A 416 13.38 4.33 -16.97
C ASP A 416 14.90 4.36 -16.81
N GLU A 417 15.50 5.52 -16.47
CA GLU A 417 16.95 5.67 -16.25
C GLU A 417 17.44 4.83 -15.05
N SER A 418 16.70 4.86 -13.93
CA SER A 418 17.06 4.09 -12.73
C SER A 418 16.90 2.59 -12.94
N ALA A 419 15.84 2.15 -13.64
CA ALA A 419 15.63 0.76 -13.97
C ALA A 419 16.71 0.24 -14.94
N ALA A 420 17.08 1.03 -15.94
CA ALA A 420 18.17 0.68 -16.88
C ALA A 420 19.53 0.53 -16.14
N LYS A 421 19.82 1.43 -15.19
CA LYS A 421 21.02 1.31 -14.35
C LYS A 421 21.00 0.03 -13.52
N TYR A 422 19.89 -0.27 -12.85
CA TYR A 422 19.72 -1.51 -12.08
C TYR A 422 19.87 -2.75 -12.96
N ALA A 423 19.27 -2.73 -14.17
CA ALA A 423 19.38 -3.83 -15.12
C ALA A 423 20.84 -4.08 -15.54
N ALA A 424 21.62 -3.02 -15.80
CA ALA A 424 23.04 -3.11 -16.12
C ALA A 424 23.87 -3.69 -14.96
N GLU A 425 23.64 -3.19 -13.72
CA GLU A 425 24.34 -3.67 -12.53
C GLU A 425 24.04 -5.14 -12.22
N LYS A 426 22.79 -5.56 -12.40
CA LYS A 426 22.32 -6.94 -12.12
C LYS A 426 22.40 -7.86 -13.34
N LYS A 427 22.84 -7.38 -14.50
CA LYS A 427 22.91 -8.11 -15.78
C LYS A 427 21.54 -8.68 -16.19
N ILE A 428 20.48 -7.91 -15.98
CA ILE A 428 19.10 -8.25 -16.36
C ILE A 428 18.88 -7.78 -17.80
N THR A 429 18.38 -8.67 -18.66
CA THR A 429 17.86 -8.28 -19.96
C THR A 429 16.40 -7.84 -19.80
N PRO A 430 16.06 -6.56 -20.12
CA PRO A 430 14.67 -6.12 -20.03
C PRO A 430 13.74 -6.94 -20.92
N ARG A 431 12.54 -7.23 -20.43
CA ARG A 431 11.50 -7.99 -21.16
C ARG A 431 10.96 -7.17 -22.33
N ASP A 432 10.57 -7.89 -23.39
CA ASP A 432 9.83 -7.31 -24.51
C ASP A 432 8.31 -7.47 -24.24
N CYS A 433 7.70 -6.45 -23.67
CA CYS A 433 6.27 -6.45 -23.34
C CYS A 433 5.34 -6.56 -24.56
N SER A 434 5.84 -6.37 -25.79
CA SER A 434 5.02 -6.56 -26.99
C SER A 434 4.72 -8.02 -27.30
N LYS A 435 5.47 -8.94 -26.71
CA LYS A 435 5.34 -10.41 -26.86
C LYS A 435 4.58 -11.09 -25.72
N GLU A 436 4.21 -10.34 -24.68
CA GLU A 436 3.51 -10.85 -23.49
C GLU A 436 2.04 -10.38 -23.53
N GLY A 437 1.14 -11.15 -24.16
CA GLY A 437 -0.28 -10.88 -24.24
C GLY A 437 -1.13 -11.96 -23.53
#